data_b980dbae1bb2ec4274c4054cc14827a8
#
_entry.id   b980dbae1bb2ec4274c4054cc14827a8
#
_cell.length_a   1.000
_cell.length_b   1.000
_cell.length_c   1.000
_cell.angle_alpha   90.00
_cell.angle_beta   90.00
_cell.angle_gamma   90.00
#
_symmetry.space_group_name_H-M   'P 1'
#
loop_
_entity.id
_entity.type
_entity.pdbx_description
1 polymer ?
#
loop_
_entity_poly.entity_id
_entity_poly.type
_entity_poly.pdbx_seq_one_letter_code
_entity_poly.pdbx_strand_id
1 'polypeptide(L)'
;LMAIGNHLGVTAQRVIDARGLVVAPGFIDIKTHSDFTLPINPKAESKLRQGVTTEIIGHCGFSVAPCLPGKVKLLADYLNPSAPWLPFREMGFGEYLDSFPATSVNAGMLVGHNTLRLMAMGMAQRAPTEAEMAHMLALLQEGLQAGALGLSSGLFTTPGAYAQADEMLRLAQLVEQHHGAYFTHLRDESNGVMAALQEAIDI
;
A
#
# COMPACT_ATOMS: atom_id res chain seq x y z
N LEU A 1 6.19 17.97 17.78
CA LEU A 1 6.62 18.33 19.14
C LEU A 1 7.55 19.52 19.04
N MET A 2 7.17 20.69 19.59
CA MET A 2 7.96 21.91 19.46
C MET A 2 8.88 22.14 20.67
N ALA A 3 8.42 21.83 21.88
CA ALA A 3 9.22 21.95 23.08
C ALA A 3 8.75 20.98 24.17
N ILE A 4 9.65 20.59 25.04
CA ILE A 4 9.39 19.85 26.28
C ILE A 4 10.09 20.59 27.41
N GLY A 5 9.38 20.87 28.51
CA GLY A 5 9.97 21.53 29.68
C GLY A 5 8.93 21.97 30.68
N ASN A 6 9.41 22.44 31.84
CA ASN A 6 8.60 23.05 32.84
C ASN A 6 8.48 24.56 32.57
N HIS A 7 7.27 25.13 32.75
CA HIS A 7 7.03 26.57 32.64
C HIS A 7 7.53 27.21 31.34
N LEU A 8 7.11 26.64 30.18
CA LEU A 8 7.56 27.14 28.85
C LEU A 8 7.11 28.59 28.54
N GLY A 9 6.31 29.22 29.40
CA GLY A 9 5.86 30.62 29.22
C GLY A 9 5.04 30.88 27.96
N VAL A 10 4.47 29.83 27.37
CA VAL A 10 3.66 29.92 26.13
C VAL A 10 2.17 29.93 26.45
N THR A 11 1.41 30.68 25.66
CA THR A 11 -0.06 30.59 25.64
C THR A 11 -0.50 29.59 24.58
N ALA A 12 -1.51 28.79 24.88
CA ALA A 12 -2.08 27.81 23.96
C ALA A 12 -3.59 28.04 23.81
N GLN A 13 -4.12 27.77 22.63
CA GLN A 13 -5.56 27.80 22.39
C GLN A 13 -6.30 26.70 23.18
N ARG A 14 -5.62 25.57 23.42
CA ARG A 14 -6.13 24.45 24.18
C ARG A 14 -5.03 23.86 25.05
N VAL A 15 -5.34 23.65 26.31
CA VAL A 15 -4.48 22.96 27.28
C VAL A 15 -5.15 21.64 27.64
N ILE A 16 -4.41 20.56 27.62
CA ILE A 16 -4.86 19.23 28.03
C ILE A 16 -4.12 18.87 29.31
N ASP A 17 -4.83 18.62 30.38
CA ASP A 17 -4.26 18.10 31.61
C ASP A 17 -3.98 16.60 31.47
N ALA A 18 -2.71 16.25 31.40
CA ALA A 18 -2.26 14.88 31.26
C ALA A 18 -1.56 14.34 32.54
N ARG A 19 -1.80 14.94 33.71
CA ARG A 19 -1.21 14.45 34.96
C ARG A 19 -1.64 13.02 35.23
N GLY A 20 -0.65 12.14 35.47
CA GLY A 20 -0.86 10.71 35.68
C GLY A 20 -1.08 9.90 34.40
N LEU A 21 -0.99 10.54 33.21
CA LEU A 21 -1.11 9.90 31.92
C LEU A 21 0.25 9.91 31.21
N VAL A 22 0.40 9.01 30.24
CA VAL A 22 1.53 8.98 29.31
C VAL A 22 1.11 9.68 28.02
N VAL A 23 1.92 10.61 27.54
CA VAL A 23 1.77 11.22 26.22
C VAL A 23 2.75 10.54 25.27
N ALA A 24 2.21 9.93 24.22
CA ALA A 24 2.97 9.22 23.20
C ALA A 24 2.58 9.70 21.79
N PRO A 25 3.43 9.51 20.78
CA PRO A 25 3.00 9.61 19.39
C PRO A 25 1.85 8.63 19.11
N GLY A 26 0.98 8.97 18.17
CA GLY A 26 -0.02 8.02 17.67
C GLY A 26 0.63 6.81 17.02
N PHE A 27 -0.01 5.65 17.11
CA PHE A 27 0.49 4.43 16.50
C PHE A 27 0.41 4.51 14.98
N ILE A 28 1.37 3.86 14.33
CA ILE A 28 1.39 3.64 12.87
C ILE A 28 1.04 2.18 12.62
N ASP A 29 -0.09 1.94 11.95
CA ASP A 29 -0.42 0.63 11.42
C ASP A 29 0.26 0.46 10.06
N ILE A 30 1.38 -0.24 10.05
CA ILE A 30 2.22 -0.38 8.86
C ILE A 30 1.74 -1.44 7.87
N LYS A 31 0.69 -2.20 8.19
CA LYS A 31 0.15 -3.24 7.31
C LYS A 31 -1.36 -3.34 7.43
N THR A 32 -2.06 -2.69 6.51
CA THR A 32 -3.53 -2.71 6.47
C THR A 32 -4.06 -2.68 5.04
N HIS A 33 -5.32 -3.07 4.89
CA HIS A 33 -6.09 -2.99 3.63
C HIS A 33 -7.18 -1.93 3.74
N SER A 34 -6.91 -0.85 4.45
CA SER A 34 -7.87 0.25 4.62
C SER A 34 -8.08 1.08 3.34
N ASP A 35 -7.29 0.86 2.29
CA ASP A 35 -7.60 1.30 0.93
C ASP A 35 -8.97 0.80 0.45
N PHE A 36 -9.46 -0.32 1.00
CA PHE A 36 -10.80 -0.85 0.72
C PHE A 36 -11.91 -0.22 1.57
N THR A 37 -11.57 0.45 2.65
CA THR A 37 -12.57 0.95 3.63
C THR A 37 -12.52 2.46 3.83
N LEU A 38 -11.38 3.10 3.82
CA LEU A 38 -11.24 4.55 4.01
C LEU A 38 -12.08 5.39 3.02
N PRO A 39 -12.22 5.01 1.73
CA PRO A 39 -13.06 5.75 0.79
C PRO A 39 -14.53 5.83 1.20
N ILE A 40 -15.03 4.84 1.92
CA ILE A 40 -16.44 4.74 2.36
C ILE A 40 -16.64 4.99 3.86
N ASN A 41 -15.61 4.81 4.66
CA ASN A 41 -15.60 5.09 6.10
C ASN A 41 -14.36 5.92 6.49
N PRO A 42 -14.32 7.21 6.11
CA PRO A 42 -13.16 8.06 6.33
C PRO A 42 -12.89 8.39 7.81
N LYS A 43 -13.84 8.11 8.69
CA LYS A 43 -13.66 8.32 10.14
C LYS A 43 -12.69 7.32 10.75
N ALA A 44 -12.47 6.16 10.13
CA ALA A 44 -11.54 5.12 10.61
C ALA A 44 -11.66 4.85 12.13
N GLU A 45 -12.89 4.80 12.64
CA GLU A 45 -13.16 4.81 14.09
C GLU A 45 -12.52 3.64 14.83
N SER A 46 -12.46 2.46 14.21
CA SER A 46 -11.81 1.28 14.79
C SER A 46 -10.31 1.49 15.01
N LYS A 47 -9.65 2.22 14.12
CA LYS A 47 -8.23 2.56 14.20
C LYS A 47 -7.99 3.67 15.21
N LEU A 48 -8.71 4.76 15.04
CA LEU A 48 -8.56 5.95 15.88
C LEU A 48 -8.80 5.64 17.36
N ARG A 49 -9.81 4.83 17.67
CA ARG A 49 -10.12 4.43 19.07
C ARG A 49 -9.05 3.54 19.71
N GLN A 50 -8.15 2.97 18.93
CA GLN A 50 -6.99 2.22 19.40
C GLN A 50 -5.70 3.05 19.40
N GLY A 51 -5.79 4.34 19.10
CA GLY A 51 -4.65 5.26 19.09
C GLY A 51 -3.83 5.22 17.80
N VAL A 52 -4.31 4.53 16.74
CA VAL A 52 -3.69 4.57 15.41
C VAL A 52 -4.02 5.92 14.77
N THR A 53 -2.99 6.63 14.32
CA THR A 53 -3.11 7.93 13.66
C THR A 53 -2.57 7.94 12.23
N THR A 54 -1.91 6.86 11.83
CA THR A 54 -1.36 6.69 10.47
C THR A 54 -1.49 5.24 10.05
N GLU A 55 -1.92 5.03 8.80
CA GLU A 55 -2.03 3.71 8.19
C GLU A 55 -1.20 3.65 6.90
N ILE A 56 -0.52 2.51 6.68
CA ILE A 56 0.11 2.21 5.39
C ILE A 56 -0.77 1.18 4.69
N ILE A 57 -1.29 1.54 3.53
CA ILE A 57 -2.31 0.81 2.76
C ILE A 57 -1.76 0.31 1.42
N GLY A 58 -2.53 -0.49 0.68
CA GLY A 58 -2.09 -1.07 -0.60
C GLY A 58 -1.16 -2.26 -0.43
N HIS A 59 -1.35 -3.08 0.61
CA HIS A 59 -0.51 -4.22 0.95
C HIS A 59 -0.80 -5.50 0.16
N CYS A 60 0.06 -6.51 0.34
CA CYS A 60 -0.06 -7.86 -0.21
C CYS A 60 -0.18 -7.90 -1.74
N GLY A 61 0.36 -6.91 -2.42
CA GLY A 61 0.24 -6.78 -3.87
C GLY A 61 -1.12 -6.27 -4.35
N PHE A 62 -2.04 -5.93 -3.43
CA PHE A 62 -3.36 -5.40 -3.75
C PHE A 62 -3.34 -3.88 -3.68
N SER A 63 -3.77 -3.23 -4.74
CA SER A 63 -4.10 -1.80 -4.73
C SER A 63 -5.29 -1.53 -5.66
N VAL A 64 -6.12 -0.55 -5.31
CA VAL A 64 -7.31 -0.18 -6.09
C VAL A 64 -6.91 0.55 -7.38
N ALA A 65 -5.72 1.13 -7.40
CA ALA A 65 -5.13 1.81 -8.56
C ALA A 65 -3.68 1.33 -8.77
N PRO A 66 -3.15 1.47 -10.00
CA PRO A 66 -3.81 2.00 -11.20
C PRO A 66 -4.88 1.05 -11.75
N CYS A 67 -5.92 1.60 -12.38
CA CYS A 67 -6.92 0.86 -13.11
C CYS A 67 -7.02 1.39 -14.54
N LEU A 68 -6.45 0.67 -15.50
CA LEU A 68 -6.33 1.11 -16.88
C LEU A 68 -7.67 0.99 -17.65
N PRO A 69 -7.83 1.76 -18.76
CA PRO A 69 -8.98 1.65 -19.64
C PRO A 69 -9.25 0.20 -20.07
N GLY A 70 -10.52 -0.20 -19.93
CA GLY A 70 -10.97 -1.56 -20.24
C GLY A 70 -10.58 -2.63 -19.21
N LYS A 71 -9.93 -2.30 -18.11
CA LYS A 71 -9.50 -3.24 -17.05
C LYS A 71 -10.36 -3.20 -15.78
N VAL A 72 -11.36 -2.32 -15.73
CA VAL A 72 -12.23 -2.15 -14.53
C VAL A 72 -12.84 -3.48 -14.08
N LYS A 73 -13.44 -4.22 -15.02
CA LYS A 73 -14.04 -5.52 -14.68
C LYS A 73 -13.02 -6.52 -14.13
N LEU A 74 -11.83 -6.58 -14.73
CA LEU A 74 -10.76 -7.49 -14.29
C LEU A 74 -10.31 -7.16 -12.86
N LEU A 75 -10.08 -5.88 -12.55
CA LEU A 75 -9.68 -5.45 -11.22
C LEU A 75 -10.81 -5.65 -10.21
N ALA A 76 -12.04 -5.31 -10.58
CA ALA A 76 -13.20 -5.51 -9.73
C ALA A 76 -13.42 -6.99 -9.39
N ASP A 77 -13.40 -7.88 -10.38
CA ASP A 77 -13.53 -9.33 -10.15
C ASP A 77 -12.43 -9.87 -9.24
N TYR A 78 -11.22 -9.32 -9.36
CA TYR A 78 -10.09 -9.73 -8.53
C TYR A 78 -10.20 -9.26 -7.09
N LEU A 79 -10.61 -8.01 -6.84
CA LEU A 79 -10.68 -7.42 -5.50
C LEU A 79 -12.06 -7.61 -4.84
N ASN A 80 -13.09 -7.93 -5.60
CA ASN A 80 -14.47 -8.08 -5.11
C ASN A 80 -14.63 -9.03 -3.90
N PRO A 81 -13.90 -10.16 -3.79
CA PRO A 81 -13.99 -11.00 -2.60
C PRO A 81 -13.62 -10.28 -1.30
N SER A 82 -12.75 -9.26 -1.38
CA SER A 82 -12.27 -8.49 -0.23
C SER A 82 -12.94 -7.12 -0.11
N ALA A 83 -13.48 -6.58 -1.19
CA ALA A 83 -14.01 -5.23 -1.26
C ALA A 83 -15.22 -5.10 -2.20
N PRO A 84 -16.32 -5.87 -1.98
CA PRO A 84 -17.49 -5.88 -2.87
C PRO A 84 -18.26 -4.55 -2.91
N TRP A 85 -17.96 -3.65 -1.99
CA TRP A 85 -18.60 -2.34 -1.86
C TRP A 85 -17.86 -1.21 -2.59
N LEU A 86 -16.66 -1.45 -3.15
CA LEU A 86 -15.89 -0.39 -3.81
C LEU A 86 -16.43 -0.13 -5.22
N PRO A 87 -16.63 1.14 -5.57
CA PRO A 87 -16.95 1.53 -6.94
C PRO A 87 -15.66 1.60 -7.76
N PHE A 88 -15.30 0.49 -8.43
CA PHE A 88 -14.13 0.46 -9.30
C PHE A 88 -14.37 1.31 -10.55
N ARG A 89 -13.38 2.10 -10.94
CA ARG A 89 -13.37 2.91 -12.15
C ARG A 89 -11.95 3.02 -12.73
N GLU A 90 -11.86 3.43 -13.97
CA GLU A 90 -10.58 3.78 -14.60
C GLU A 90 -9.97 4.99 -13.90
N MET A 91 -8.71 4.86 -13.47
CA MET A 91 -7.96 5.94 -12.82
C MET A 91 -6.47 5.61 -12.74
N GLY A 92 -5.63 6.65 -12.81
CA GLY A 92 -4.22 6.57 -12.46
C GLY A 92 -4.02 6.52 -10.93
N PHE A 93 -2.80 6.24 -10.51
CA PHE A 93 -2.50 6.14 -9.07
C PHE A 93 -2.63 7.52 -8.37
N GLY A 94 -2.13 8.59 -8.99
CA GLY A 94 -2.25 9.95 -8.46
C GLY A 94 -3.70 10.40 -8.32
N GLU A 95 -4.53 10.13 -9.35
CA GLU A 95 -5.97 10.42 -9.30
C GLU A 95 -6.66 9.66 -8.15
N TYR A 96 -6.24 8.43 -7.88
CA TYR A 96 -6.76 7.68 -6.76
C TYR A 96 -6.40 8.33 -5.42
N LEU A 97 -5.15 8.74 -5.23
CA LEU A 97 -4.73 9.45 -4.01
C LEU A 97 -5.54 10.73 -3.79
N ASP A 98 -5.75 11.51 -4.84
CA ASP A 98 -6.51 12.76 -4.79
C ASP A 98 -8.02 12.51 -4.54
N SER A 99 -8.50 11.31 -4.82
CA SER A 99 -9.92 10.96 -4.65
C SER A 99 -10.31 10.63 -3.21
N PHE A 100 -9.34 10.48 -2.31
CA PHE A 100 -9.65 10.19 -0.92
C PHE A 100 -10.38 11.36 -0.25
N PRO A 101 -11.47 11.08 0.49
CA PRO A 101 -12.08 12.08 1.33
C PRO A 101 -11.13 12.48 2.47
N ALA A 102 -11.41 13.58 3.16
CA ALA A 102 -10.70 13.90 4.39
C ALA A 102 -10.89 12.79 5.42
N THR A 103 -9.80 12.14 5.82
CA THR A 103 -9.79 11.00 6.75
C THR A 103 -9.36 11.43 8.15
N SER A 104 -9.82 10.70 9.17
CA SER A 104 -9.43 10.94 10.57
C SER A 104 -8.02 10.41 10.91
N VAL A 105 -7.42 9.63 10.03
CA VAL A 105 -6.05 9.11 10.12
C VAL A 105 -5.26 9.53 8.91
N ASN A 106 -3.93 9.67 9.04
CA ASN A 106 -3.08 9.82 7.86
C ASN A 106 -3.02 8.48 7.12
N ALA A 107 -2.93 8.52 5.81
CA ALA A 107 -2.76 7.34 4.97
C ALA A 107 -1.55 7.51 4.04
N GLY A 108 -0.64 6.54 4.04
CA GLY A 108 0.39 6.37 3.03
C GLY A 108 0.09 5.13 2.20
N MET A 109 0.34 5.16 0.89
CA MET A 109 -0.07 4.08 0.01
C MET A 109 1.09 3.44 -0.74
N LEU A 110 1.00 2.13 -0.92
CA LEU A 110 1.90 1.33 -1.74
C LEU A 110 1.22 0.97 -3.08
N VAL A 111 2.02 0.85 -4.12
CA VAL A 111 1.56 0.25 -5.38
C VAL A 111 1.56 -1.26 -5.24
N GLY A 112 0.46 -1.91 -5.59
CA GLY A 112 0.33 -3.37 -5.50
C GLY A 112 0.90 -4.08 -6.73
N HIS A 113 1.86 -4.98 -6.55
CA HIS A 113 2.45 -5.79 -7.61
C HIS A 113 1.42 -6.62 -8.38
N ASN A 114 0.47 -7.27 -7.68
CA ASN A 114 -0.58 -8.05 -8.32
C ASN A 114 -1.45 -7.16 -9.23
N THR A 115 -1.73 -5.93 -8.78
CA THR A 115 -2.45 -4.95 -9.59
C THR A 115 -1.64 -4.56 -10.82
N LEU A 116 -0.33 -4.34 -10.72
CA LEU A 116 0.52 -4.08 -11.89
C LEU A 116 0.47 -5.22 -12.89
N ARG A 117 0.57 -6.48 -12.43
CA ARG A 117 0.44 -7.66 -13.30
C ARG A 117 -0.92 -7.72 -13.98
N LEU A 118 -2.01 -7.47 -13.24
CA LEU A 118 -3.36 -7.45 -13.82
C LEU A 118 -3.47 -6.41 -14.94
N MET A 119 -2.89 -5.23 -14.75
CA MET A 119 -2.92 -4.17 -15.76
C MET A 119 -2.10 -4.55 -17.00
N ALA A 120 -0.91 -5.10 -16.81
CA ALA A 120 0.01 -5.41 -17.91
C ALA A 120 -0.35 -6.70 -18.65
N MET A 121 -0.68 -7.77 -17.94
CA MET A 121 -0.80 -9.11 -18.51
C MET A 121 -1.97 -9.95 -17.99
N GLY A 122 -2.84 -9.37 -17.14
CA GLY A 122 -3.98 -10.08 -16.56
C GLY A 122 -3.55 -11.19 -15.61
N MET A 123 -4.27 -12.31 -15.65
CA MET A 123 -4.03 -13.49 -14.80
C MET A 123 -3.06 -14.51 -15.43
N ALA A 124 -2.23 -14.11 -16.38
CA ALA A 124 -1.34 -15.03 -17.10
C ALA A 124 -0.34 -15.74 -16.15
N GLN A 125 -0.32 -17.07 -16.25
CA GLN A 125 0.54 -17.94 -15.44
C GLN A 125 1.91 -18.14 -16.10
N ARG A 126 2.67 -17.06 -16.20
CA ARG A 126 4.01 -17.04 -16.80
C ARG A 126 4.79 -15.81 -16.37
N ALA A 127 6.08 -15.76 -16.66
CA ALA A 127 6.86 -14.54 -16.59
C ALA A 127 6.33 -13.49 -17.59
N PRO A 128 6.48 -12.19 -17.30
CA PRO A 128 6.16 -11.12 -18.24
C PRO A 128 7.10 -11.16 -19.44
N THR A 129 6.59 -10.74 -20.59
CA THR A 129 7.46 -10.34 -21.70
C THR A 129 8.15 -9.03 -21.37
N GLU A 130 9.22 -8.66 -22.12
CA GLU A 130 9.89 -7.37 -21.90
C GLU A 130 8.93 -6.16 -22.05
N ALA A 131 7.98 -6.23 -22.97
CA ALA A 131 6.98 -5.18 -23.14
C ALA A 131 6.02 -5.08 -21.93
N GLU A 132 5.58 -6.22 -21.39
CA GLU A 132 4.75 -6.26 -20.18
C GLU A 132 5.52 -5.79 -18.95
N MET A 133 6.79 -6.19 -18.82
CA MET A 133 7.66 -5.72 -17.75
C MET A 133 7.90 -4.21 -17.81
N ALA A 134 8.18 -3.69 -19.00
CA ALA A 134 8.34 -2.25 -19.22
C ALA A 134 7.04 -1.49 -18.86
N HIS A 135 5.89 -2.08 -19.15
CA HIS A 135 4.59 -1.50 -18.78
C HIS A 135 4.40 -1.49 -17.25
N MET A 136 4.70 -2.58 -16.55
CA MET A 136 4.64 -2.61 -15.08
C MET A 136 5.58 -1.58 -14.44
N LEU A 137 6.80 -1.44 -14.96
CA LEU A 137 7.76 -0.43 -14.49
C LEU A 137 7.22 1.00 -14.71
N ALA A 138 6.62 1.27 -15.86
CA ALA A 138 6.03 2.59 -16.14
C ALA A 138 4.89 2.94 -15.17
N LEU A 139 4.00 1.98 -14.89
CA LEU A 139 2.90 2.17 -13.93
C LEU A 139 3.42 2.34 -12.50
N LEU A 140 4.43 1.59 -12.11
CA LEU A 140 5.07 1.73 -10.80
C LEU A 140 5.74 3.11 -10.68
N GLN A 141 6.46 3.54 -11.71
CA GLN A 141 7.11 4.86 -11.73
C GLN A 141 6.09 5.99 -11.62
N GLU A 142 4.97 5.91 -12.32
CA GLU A 142 3.87 6.87 -12.20
C GLU A 142 3.37 6.94 -10.74
N GLY A 143 3.13 5.78 -10.12
CA GLY A 143 2.71 5.71 -8.73
C GLY A 143 3.71 6.33 -7.76
N LEU A 144 5.00 6.03 -7.90
CA LEU A 144 6.06 6.58 -7.07
C LEU A 144 6.18 8.10 -7.24
N GLN A 145 6.09 8.61 -8.47
CA GLN A 145 6.08 10.04 -8.75
C GLN A 145 4.84 10.75 -8.20
N ALA A 146 3.70 10.07 -8.12
CA ALA A 146 2.48 10.59 -7.53
C ALA A 146 2.49 10.57 -5.99
N GLY A 147 3.50 9.98 -5.35
CA GLY A 147 3.66 9.97 -3.91
C GLY A 147 3.42 8.60 -3.23
N ALA A 148 3.41 7.50 -4.00
CA ALA A 148 3.42 6.18 -3.39
C ALA A 148 4.68 5.99 -2.54
N LEU A 149 4.52 5.34 -1.38
CA LEU A 149 5.63 5.06 -0.46
C LEU A 149 6.54 3.92 -0.94
N GLY A 150 6.12 3.19 -1.97
CA GLY A 150 6.86 2.08 -2.52
C GLY A 150 5.97 1.01 -3.15
N LEU A 151 6.42 -0.23 -3.12
CA LEU A 151 5.79 -1.39 -3.72
C LEU A 151 5.39 -2.41 -2.66
N SER A 152 4.22 -3.02 -2.82
CA SER A 152 3.87 -4.22 -2.08
C SER A 152 3.75 -5.43 -2.99
N SER A 153 4.08 -6.61 -2.50
CA SER A 153 3.81 -7.87 -3.16
C SER A 153 3.05 -8.85 -2.30
N GLY A 154 2.37 -9.79 -2.95
CA GLY A 154 1.73 -10.95 -2.33
C GLY A 154 2.07 -12.18 -3.16
N LEU A 155 3.27 -12.73 -2.94
CA LEU A 155 3.78 -13.87 -3.71
C LEU A 155 3.09 -15.19 -3.35
N PHE A 156 2.27 -15.18 -2.32
CA PHE A 156 1.38 -16.27 -1.94
C PHE A 156 0.12 -16.32 -2.82
N THR A 157 -0.36 -15.18 -3.32
CA THR A 157 -1.62 -15.08 -4.07
C THR A 157 -1.39 -14.87 -5.55
N THR A 158 -2.27 -15.43 -6.39
CA THR A 158 -2.26 -15.18 -7.84
C THR A 158 -2.74 -13.75 -8.13
N PRO A 159 -2.23 -13.07 -9.19
CA PRO A 159 -1.19 -13.54 -10.12
C PRO A 159 0.25 -13.36 -9.61
N GLY A 160 0.48 -12.78 -8.43
CA GLY A 160 1.81 -12.57 -7.85
C GLY A 160 2.58 -13.87 -7.62
N ALA A 161 1.87 -14.98 -7.32
CA ALA A 161 2.47 -16.31 -7.15
C ALA A 161 3.21 -16.83 -8.40
N TYR A 162 2.92 -16.28 -9.57
CA TYR A 162 3.58 -16.64 -10.84
C TYR A 162 4.83 -15.81 -11.12
N ALA A 163 5.10 -14.77 -10.33
CA ALA A 163 6.28 -13.94 -10.48
C ALA A 163 7.56 -14.70 -10.15
N GLN A 164 8.59 -14.45 -10.93
CA GLN A 164 9.95 -14.92 -10.68
C GLN A 164 10.75 -13.86 -9.94
N ALA A 165 11.85 -14.26 -9.30
CA ALA A 165 12.71 -13.34 -8.54
C ALA A 165 13.22 -12.16 -9.39
N ASP A 166 13.57 -12.39 -10.66
CA ASP A 166 14.02 -11.32 -11.58
C ASP A 166 12.96 -10.23 -11.77
N GLU A 167 11.68 -10.59 -11.91
CA GLU A 167 10.59 -9.65 -12.01
C GLU A 167 10.53 -8.75 -10.78
N MET A 168 10.59 -9.34 -9.60
CA MET A 168 10.53 -8.60 -8.34
C MET A 168 11.75 -7.71 -8.15
N LEU A 169 12.95 -8.21 -8.48
CA LEU A 169 14.20 -7.46 -8.37
C LEU A 169 14.18 -6.20 -9.26
N ARG A 170 13.70 -6.31 -10.50
CA ARG A 170 13.60 -5.16 -11.43
C ARG A 170 12.64 -4.10 -10.90
N LEU A 171 11.51 -4.50 -10.31
CA LEU A 171 10.58 -3.56 -9.68
C LEU A 171 11.15 -2.94 -8.41
N ALA A 172 11.83 -3.73 -7.56
CA ALA A 172 12.46 -3.25 -6.33
C ALA A 172 13.60 -2.25 -6.61
N GLN A 173 14.39 -2.46 -7.66
CA GLN A 173 15.42 -1.52 -8.10
C GLN A 173 14.84 -0.15 -8.48
N LEU A 174 13.66 -0.12 -9.10
CA LEU A 174 12.97 1.15 -9.37
C LEU A 174 12.48 1.82 -8.07
N VAL A 175 11.97 1.04 -7.12
CA VAL A 175 11.58 1.55 -5.79
C VAL A 175 12.77 2.15 -5.05
N GLU A 176 13.94 1.50 -5.08
CA GLU A 176 15.18 2.02 -4.50
C GLU A 176 15.58 3.37 -5.10
N GLN A 177 15.53 3.52 -6.43
CA GLN A 177 15.84 4.79 -7.11
C GLN A 177 14.94 5.95 -6.64
N HIS A 178 13.75 5.64 -6.19
CA HIS A 178 12.80 6.60 -5.63
C HIS A 178 12.83 6.69 -4.10
N HIS A 179 13.81 6.05 -3.44
CA HIS A 179 13.91 5.98 -1.97
C HIS A 179 12.66 5.42 -1.30
N GLY A 180 11.93 4.56 -2.00
CA GLY A 180 10.74 3.91 -1.50
C GLY A 180 11.04 2.65 -0.68
N ALA A 181 9.99 2.00 -0.19
CA ALA A 181 10.08 0.76 0.58
C ALA A 181 9.40 -0.41 -0.15
N TYR A 182 9.96 -1.60 0.03
CA TYR A 182 9.34 -2.84 -0.44
C TYR A 182 8.73 -3.61 0.72
N PHE A 183 7.48 -4.01 0.57
CA PHE A 183 6.74 -4.83 1.54
C PHE A 183 6.26 -6.10 0.87
N THR A 184 6.44 -7.24 1.50
CA THR A 184 6.00 -8.50 0.92
C THR A 184 5.17 -9.34 1.89
N HIS A 185 4.12 -9.97 1.36
CA HIS A 185 3.55 -11.18 1.89
C HIS A 185 4.33 -12.34 1.28
N LEU A 186 5.02 -13.11 2.11
CA LEU A 186 5.94 -14.15 1.66
C LEU A 186 5.26 -15.17 0.75
N ARG A 187 6.03 -15.79 -0.12
CA ARG A 187 5.55 -16.81 -1.06
C ARG A 187 5.01 -18.06 -0.35
N ASP A 188 5.61 -18.43 0.79
CA ASP A 188 5.21 -19.57 1.62
C ASP A 188 5.43 -19.20 3.09
N GLU A 189 4.40 -19.32 3.90
CA GLU A 189 4.43 -19.08 5.34
C GLU A 189 4.41 -20.39 6.15
N SER A 190 4.62 -21.54 5.49
CA SER A 190 4.58 -22.87 6.09
C SER A 190 5.94 -23.59 5.97
N ASN A 191 5.97 -24.72 5.31
CA ASN A 191 7.18 -25.55 5.21
C ASN A 191 8.32 -24.88 4.42
N GLY A 192 8.01 -23.99 3.49
CA GLY A 192 8.96 -23.25 2.68
C GLY A 192 9.33 -21.86 3.22
N VAL A 193 8.92 -21.49 4.44
CA VAL A 193 9.07 -20.13 4.98
C VAL A 193 10.50 -19.62 4.95
N MET A 194 11.50 -20.45 5.23
CA MET A 194 12.92 -20.05 5.23
C MET A 194 13.40 -19.67 3.83
N ALA A 195 12.99 -20.42 2.82
CA ALA A 195 13.31 -20.10 1.41
C ALA A 195 12.59 -18.83 0.95
N ALA A 196 11.32 -18.67 1.33
CA ALA A 196 10.53 -17.47 1.01
C ALA A 196 11.05 -16.22 1.73
N LEU A 197 11.56 -16.36 2.96
CA LEU A 197 12.22 -15.28 3.67
C LEU A 197 13.53 -14.88 2.99
N GLN A 198 14.34 -15.87 2.57
CA GLN A 198 15.58 -15.61 1.83
C GLN A 198 15.28 -14.91 0.51
N GLU A 199 14.26 -15.34 -0.25
CA GLU A 199 13.80 -14.65 -1.46
C GLU A 199 13.48 -13.17 -1.17
N ALA A 200 12.80 -12.88 -0.07
CA ALA A 200 12.45 -11.51 0.30
C ALA A 200 13.66 -10.65 0.70
N ILE A 201 14.72 -11.28 1.24
CA ILE A 201 15.97 -10.61 1.60
C ILE A 201 16.82 -10.33 0.36
N ASP A 202 16.76 -11.22 -0.63
CA ASP A 202 17.57 -11.13 -1.85
C ASP A 202 16.99 -10.11 -2.86
N ILE A 203 15.71 -9.71 -2.70
CA ILE A 203 15.02 -8.67 -3.47
C ILE A 203 15.38 -7.27 -2.94
#